data_9ca8997f7a2a87ee5a3d9346809f4dd5
#
_entry.id   9ca8997f7a2a87ee5a3d9346809f4dd5
#
_cell.length_a   1.000
_cell.length_b   1.000
_cell.length_c   1.000
_cell.angle_alpha   90.00
_cell.angle_beta   90.00
_cell.angle_gamma   90.00
#
_symmetry.space_group_name_H-M   'P 1'
#
loop_
_entity.id
_entity.type
_entity.pdbx_description
1 polymer ?
#
loop_
_entity_poly.entity_id
_entity_poly.type
_entity_poly.pdbx_seq_one_letter_code
_entity_poly.pdbx_strand_id
1 'polypeptide(L)'
;MRQHKTRSHIATFRLQLMIMFSATVFLAGATLSSVHARQQKQSSPGQQQQQPPADARPRRTTPTQPQEATQTPTPQQQPSTPRLQTTPKSGDTQTQTQDSQSGQEVGEEEVIKVDTSLINLNVRVIDRNNRPVNDVRQDEFRVLENGVPQKIEYFTKEEVPIQYGLVIDNSGSLRSQISQVIDAGKTIINSNKSGDETFVVRFIDSSKIELKQDFTADQNALMDALDDMYVEGGATAVIDAVYLAAERAAEYKKGNDLNDRRRRALILVTDGEDRTSQYSQDKLFARLREEDVQIFVIGFVNELESERGFIRKSKRDKAVELLDRLAKETGGRAFYPTSLKELPDIAKEITRDMRTQYVISYNPTNKARDGSFRAIRVAVADTPGKEKRVAVTRSGYNAGREGAAVATPKKP
;
A
#
# COMPACT_ATOMS: atom_id res chain seq x y z
N MET A 1 30.95 -54.66 -38.73
CA MET A 1 29.87 -55.57 -39.17
C MET A 1 28.79 -55.59 -38.14
N ARG A 2 27.52 -55.25 -38.53
CA ARG A 2 26.25 -55.24 -37.75
C ARG A 2 26.11 -54.20 -36.61
N GLN A 3 25.50 -53.10 -36.99
CA GLN A 3 24.60 -52.30 -36.19
C GLN A 3 23.57 -51.65 -37.10
N HIS A 4 22.37 -52.09 -37.13
CA HIS A 4 21.16 -51.33 -37.55
C HIS A 4 19.95 -52.11 -37.13
N LYS A 5 19.17 -51.58 -36.20
CA LYS A 5 17.69 -51.62 -36.17
C LYS A 5 17.21 -51.47 -34.73
N THR A 6 16.80 -50.26 -34.38
CA THR A 6 15.68 -50.03 -33.43
C THR A 6 15.39 -48.54 -33.36
N ARG A 7 14.72 -48.03 -34.42
CA ARG A 7 14.01 -46.75 -34.38
C ARG A 7 12.81 -46.91 -35.29
N SER A 8 11.67 -47.30 -34.75
CA SER A 8 10.38 -47.16 -35.44
C SER A 8 9.25 -47.84 -34.62
N HIS A 9 8.86 -47.35 -33.47
CA HIS A 9 7.59 -47.74 -32.84
C HIS A 9 7.03 -46.71 -31.80
N ILE A 10 7.49 -45.48 -31.76
CA ILE A 10 6.97 -44.47 -30.81
C ILE A 10 6.14 -43.36 -31.47
N ALA A 11 6.00 -43.37 -32.81
CA ALA A 11 5.33 -42.27 -33.52
C ALA A 11 3.85 -42.55 -33.87
N THR A 12 3.29 -43.71 -33.57
CA THR A 12 1.91 -44.09 -33.98
C THR A 12 0.89 -44.17 -32.83
N PHE A 13 1.28 -43.86 -31.60
CA PHE A 13 0.36 -43.95 -30.45
C PHE A 13 -0.19 -42.58 -29.95
N ARG A 14 0.14 -41.48 -30.59
CA ARG A 14 -0.32 -40.12 -30.22
C ARG A 14 -1.35 -39.50 -31.15
N LEU A 15 -1.83 -40.21 -32.17
CA LEU A 15 -2.81 -39.66 -33.13
C LEU A 15 -4.21 -40.29 -33.01
N GLN A 16 -4.46 -41.17 -32.05
CA GLN A 16 -5.81 -41.80 -31.87
C GLN A 16 -6.55 -41.37 -30.63
N LEU A 17 -6.07 -40.41 -29.83
CA LEU A 17 -6.78 -39.90 -28.63
C LEU A 17 -7.40 -38.52 -28.80
N MET A 18 -7.48 -38.00 -30.01
CA MET A 18 -8.02 -36.65 -30.29
C MET A 18 -9.28 -36.64 -31.15
N ILE A 19 -9.93 -37.76 -31.40
CA ILE A 19 -11.16 -37.85 -32.24
C ILE A 19 -12.37 -38.44 -31.50
N MET A 20 -12.33 -38.57 -30.19
CA MET A 20 -13.49 -39.08 -29.40
C MET A 20 -14.11 -38.10 -28.39
N PHE A 21 -14.00 -36.81 -28.58
CA PHE A 21 -14.64 -35.82 -27.68
C PHE A 21 -15.43 -34.75 -28.45
N SER A 22 -16.09 -35.10 -29.58
CA SER A 22 -16.91 -34.16 -30.34
C SER A 22 -18.18 -34.79 -30.93
N ALA A 23 -18.92 -35.57 -30.14
CA ALA A 23 -20.23 -36.08 -30.61
C ALA A 23 -21.14 -36.51 -29.46
N THR A 24 -21.49 -35.60 -28.53
CA THR A 24 -22.64 -35.80 -27.62
C THR A 24 -23.12 -34.47 -27.02
N VAL A 25 -23.53 -33.54 -27.85
CA VAL A 25 -24.45 -32.46 -27.47
C VAL A 25 -25.30 -32.11 -28.68
N PHE A 26 -26.29 -32.92 -28.99
CA PHE A 26 -27.46 -32.54 -29.77
C PHE A 26 -28.49 -33.66 -29.62
N LEU A 27 -29.41 -33.54 -28.68
CA LEU A 27 -30.81 -33.98 -28.75
C LEU A 27 -31.48 -33.88 -27.38
N ALA A 28 -32.14 -32.80 -27.10
CA ALA A 28 -33.36 -32.73 -26.28
C ALA A 28 -33.89 -31.31 -26.36
N GLY A 29 -34.49 -31.03 -27.50
CA GLY A 29 -35.39 -29.91 -27.67
C GLY A 29 -36.79 -30.44 -27.80
N ALA A 30 -37.73 -29.69 -27.28
CA ALA A 30 -39.16 -29.74 -27.50
C ALA A 30 -39.97 -30.81 -26.73
N THR A 31 -40.64 -30.34 -25.68
CA THR A 31 -42.10 -30.50 -25.59
C THR A 31 -42.72 -29.29 -24.88
N LEU A 32 -43.54 -28.57 -25.61
CA LEU A 32 -44.55 -27.65 -25.13
C LEU A 32 -45.51 -28.36 -24.16
N SER A 33 -45.97 -27.64 -23.14
CA SER A 33 -47.41 -27.65 -22.81
C SER A 33 -47.77 -26.42 -22.00
N SER A 34 -48.53 -25.60 -22.64
CA SER A 34 -49.38 -24.53 -22.16
C SER A 34 -50.42 -25.05 -21.18
N VAL A 35 -50.56 -24.47 -20.01
CA VAL A 35 -51.82 -24.48 -19.25
C VAL A 35 -52.15 -23.05 -18.86
N HIS A 36 -53.18 -22.55 -19.53
CA HIS A 36 -53.97 -21.42 -19.11
C HIS A 36 -54.86 -21.84 -17.95
N ALA A 37 -54.82 -21.13 -16.87
CA ALA A 37 -55.88 -21.12 -15.88
C ALA A 37 -56.16 -19.67 -15.46
N ARG A 38 -57.25 -19.26 -15.92
CA ARG A 38 -58.11 -18.11 -15.72
C ARG A 38 -58.84 -18.34 -14.38
N GLN A 39 -58.84 -17.38 -13.47
CA GLN A 39 -59.92 -17.13 -12.49
C GLN A 39 -59.67 -15.77 -11.89
N GLN A 40 -60.49 -14.90 -12.20
CA GLN A 40 -61.81 -14.46 -11.73
C GLN A 40 -61.72 -13.48 -10.59
N LYS A 41 -62.15 -12.27 -10.98
CA LYS A 41 -62.60 -11.16 -10.12
C LYS A 41 -63.60 -11.67 -9.09
N GLN A 42 -63.43 -11.27 -7.86
CA GLN A 42 -64.58 -11.02 -6.97
C GLN A 42 -64.43 -9.65 -6.34
N SER A 43 -65.49 -8.90 -6.62
CA SER A 43 -65.74 -7.53 -6.17
C SER A 43 -66.57 -7.55 -4.89
N SER A 44 -66.25 -6.56 -4.04
CA SER A 44 -67.22 -5.79 -3.25
C SER A 44 -67.52 -6.26 -1.82
N PRO A 45 -68.04 -5.41 -0.95
CA PRO A 45 -68.37 -3.99 -1.06
C PRO A 45 -67.85 -3.11 0.09
N GLY A 46 -68.01 -1.83 -0.14
CA GLY A 46 -67.69 -0.66 0.61
C GLY A 46 -68.17 -0.53 2.08
N GLN A 47 -67.42 0.29 2.74
CA GLN A 47 -67.99 1.13 3.80
C GLN A 47 -67.44 2.54 3.68
N GLN A 48 -68.40 3.44 3.43
CA GLN A 48 -68.26 4.87 3.59
C GLN A 48 -68.18 5.20 5.10
N GLN A 49 -67.26 6.04 5.48
CA GLN A 49 -67.38 6.87 6.68
C GLN A 49 -66.73 8.22 6.41
N GLN A 50 -67.56 9.15 6.11
CA GLN A 50 -67.93 10.42 6.73
C GLN A 50 -66.73 11.23 7.28
N GLN A 51 -66.45 12.35 6.56
CA GLN A 51 -65.79 13.55 7.07
C GLN A 51 -66.74 14.28 8.06
N PRO A 52 -66.19 14.82 9.14
CA PRO A 52 -66.86 15.90 9.89
C PRO A 52 -66.37 17.29 9.45
N PRO A 53 -67.18 18.33 9.67
CA PRO A 53 -67.06 19.63 9.00
C PRO A 53 -66.06 20.58 9.69
N ALA A 54 -65.58 21.54 8.88
CA ALA A 54 -64.88 22.73 9.34
C ALA A 54 -65.79 23.62 10.18
N ASP A 55 -65.25 24.13 11.27
CA ASP A 55 -65.33 25.49 11.77
C ASP A 55 -65.14 25.54 13.30
N ALA A 56 -64.07 26.18 13.72
CA ALA A 56 -64.05 27.12 14.85
C ALA A 56 -62.63 27.62 15.11
N ARG A 57 -62.36 28.84 14.71
CA ARG A 57 -61.21 29.61 15.27
C ARG A 57 -61.54 30.08 16.69
N PRO A 58 -60.65 29.93 17.64
CA PRO A 58 -60.60 30.83 18.80
C PRO A 58 -59.44 31.83 18.69
N ARG A 59 -59.73 32.95 19.24
CA ARG A 59 -59.02 34.23 19.31
C ARG A 59 -57.59 34.10 19.88
N ARG A 60 -56.75 34.91 19.29
CA ARG A 60 -55.46 35.42 19.74
C ARG A 60 -55.51 35.95 21.17
N THR A 61 -54.75 35.36 22.07
CA THR A 61 -54.27 35.99 23.30
C THR A 61 -52.75 35.94 23.29
N THR A 62 -52.16 37.09 23.37
CA THR A 62 -50.72 37.34 23.48
C THR A 62 -50.29 37.01 24.93
N PRO A 63 -49.25 36.20 25.10
CA PRO A 63 -48.46 36.25 26.31
C PRO A 63 -47.06 36.78 26.01
N THR A 64 -46.67 37.66 26.85
CA THR A 64 -45.40 38.26 27.21
C THR A 64 -44.18 37.41 26.87
N GLN A 65 -43.21 38.03 26.19
CA GLN A 65 -41.86 37.48 25.95
C GLN A 65 -41.15 37.18 27.28
N PRO A 66 -40.53 36.04 27.42
CA PRO A 66 -39.33 35.86 28.24
C PRO A 66 -38.07 36.18 27.43
N GLN A 67 -37.14 36.86 28.04
CA GLN A 67 -35.87 37.31 27.52
C GLN A 67 -35.09 36.16 26.87
N GLU A 68 -34.61 36.40 25.65
CA GLU A 68 -33.63 35.62 24.93
C GLU A 68 -32.34 35.54 25.74
N ALA A 69 -32.02 34.36 26.26
CA ALA A 69 -30.68 34.03 26.70
C ALA A 69 -29.80 33.92 25.44
N THR A 70 -28.85 34.80 25.31
CA THR A 70 -27.81 34.83 24.29
C THR A 70 -27.10 33.48 24.29
N GLN A 71 -27.44 32.62 23.36
CA GLN A 71 -26.65 31.39 23.08
C GLN A 71 -25.37 31.83 22.36
N THR A 72 -24.28 31.74 23.06
CA THR A 72 -22.92 31.79 22.48
C THR A 72 -22.82 30.72 21.41
N PRO A 73 -22.44 31.03 20.17
CA PRO A 73 -22.26 29.99 19.14
C PRO A 73 -21.16 29.05 19.58
N THR A 74 -21.51 27.78 19.72
CA THR A 74 -20.54 26.69 19.88
C THR A 74 -19.56 26.75 18.71
N PRO A 75 -18.25 26.75 18.95
CA PRO A 75 -17.28 26.72 17.86
C PRO A 75 -17.50 25.46 17.04
N GLN A 76 -17.81 25.60 15.75
CA GLN A 76 -17.77 24.50 14.80
C GLN A 76 -16.34 23.97 14.78
N GLN A 77 -16.15 22.75 15.27
CA GLN A 77 -14.89 22.03 15.14
C GLN A 77 -14.60 21.85 13.64
N GLN A 78 -13.60 22.56 13.14
CA GLN A 78 -13.03 22.26 11.84
C GLN A 78 -12.51 20.82 11.85
N PRO A 79 -12.71 20.06 10.77
CA PRO A 79 -12.17 18.71 10.70
C PRO A 79 -10.65 18.76 10.88
N SER A 80 -10.17 18.13 11.94
CA SER A 80 -8.73 18.08 12.26
C SER A 80 -8.02 17.22 11.22
N THR A 81 -6.97 17.75 10.62
CA THR A 81 -6.09 17.00 9.73
C THR A 81 -5.59 15.73 10.42
N PRO A 82 -5.58 14.56 9.75
CA PRO A 82 -5.05 13.33 10.32
C PRO A 82 -3.61 13.51 10.81
N ARG A 83 -3.30 12.96 11.98
CA ARG A 83 -1.97 13.02 12.59
C ARG A 83 -1.59 11.66 13.16
N LEU A 84 -0.32 11.31 13.06
CA LEU A 84 0.24 10.15 13.73
C LEU A 84 0.30 10.45 15.24
N GLN A 85 -0.42 9.65 16.03
CA GLN A 85 -0.49 9.81 17.47
C GLN A 85 0.62 8.99 18.15
N THR A 86 1.37 9.61 19.05
CA THR A 86 2.37 8.90 19.86
C THR A 86 1.76 8.55 21.22
N THR A 87 1.81 7.30 21.62
CA THR A 87 1.44 6.88 22.97
C THR A 87 2.56 7.28 23.95
N PRO A 88 2.29 8.09 25.01
CA PRO A 88 3.34 8.44 25.96
C PRO A 88 3.76 7.21 26.75
N LYS A 89 5.04 6.83 26.60
CA LYS A 89 5.67 5.84 27.46
C LYS A 89 6.00 6.53 28.77
N SER A 90 5.41 6.10 29.89
CA SER A 90 5.71 6.63 31.22
C SER A 90 7.16 6.29 31.54
N GLY A 91 8.01 7.30 31.54
CA GLY A 91 9.35 7.25 32.11
C GLY A 91 10.49 7.58 31.17
N ASP A 92 10.59 8.82 30.72
CA ASP A 92 11.87 9.35 30.25
C ASP A 92 12.12 10.73 30.85
N THR A 93 13.11 10.78 31.72
CA THR A 93 13.68 12.00 32.32
C THR A 93 14.41 12.76 31.20
N GLN A 94 13.95 13.95 30.87
CA GLN A 94 14.62 14.85 29.93
C GLN A 94 15.94 15.31 30.50
N THR A 95 17.04 14.89 29.91
CA THR A 95 18.38 15.49 30.15
C THR A 95 18.55 16.62 29.13
N GLN A 96 18.47 17.86 29.60
CA GLN A 96 18.80 19.05 28.82
C GLN A 96 20.33 19.10 28.66
N THR A 97 20.77 19.01 27.40
CA THR A 97 22.16 19.32 27.04
C THR A 97 22.22 20.77 26.55
N GLN A 98 22.94 21.61 27.28
CA GLN A 98 23.24 22.98 26.87
C GLN A 98 24.29 22.96 25.77
N ASP A 99 23.98 23.58 24.64
CA ASP A 99 24.90 23.86 23.55
C ASP A 99 25.71 25.12 23.84
N SER A 100 27.02 24.97 23.85
CA SER A 100 27.99 26.07 23.93
C SER A 100 28.35 26.52 22.52
N GLN A 101 28.01 27.75 22.18
CA GLN A 101 28.47 28.42 20.97
C GLN A 101 29.96 28.74 21.04
N SER A 102 30.73 28.30 20.06
CA SER A 102 31.99 28.98 19.70
C SER A 102 31.97 29.24 18.18
N GLY A 103 31.88 30.51 17.83
CA GLY A 103 31.99 30.96 16.46
C GLY A 103 33.45 30.90 15.98
N GLN A 104 33.61 30.46 14.74
CA GLN A 104 34.79 30.74 13.93
C GLN A 104 34.30 31.07 12.52
N GLU A 105 34.49 32.32 12.16
CA GLU A 105 34.36 32.78 10.77
C GLU A 105 35.46 32.11 9.94
N VAL A 106 35.05 31.35 8.93
CA VAL A 106 35.96 30.83 7.90
C VAL A 106 35.48 31.42 6.57
N GLY A 107 36.43 32.05 5.83
CA GLY A 107 36.21 32.83 4.65
C GLY A 107 35.37 32.13 3.57
N GLU A 108 34.71 32.99 2.77
CA GLU A 108 33.92 32.60 1.59
C GLU A 108 34.83 31.95 0.52
N GLU A 109 35.03 30.63 0.60
CA GLU A 109 35.35 29.86 -0.59
C GLU A 109 34.04 29.63 -1.34
N GLU A 110 34.03 30.05 -2.61
CA GLU A 110 32.94 29.82 -3.56
C GLU A 110 32.76 28.30 -3.75
N VAL A 111 32.00 27.69 -2.86
CA VAL A 111 31.63 26.27 -2.96
C VAL A 111 30.70 26.16 -4.17
N ILE A 112 31.24 25.75 -5.32
CA ILE A 112 30.44 25.30 -6.45
C ILE A 112 29.62 24.12 -5.97
N LYS A 113 28.39 24.38 -5.54
CA LYS A 113 27.41 23.32 -5.22
C LYS A 113 27.04 22.65 -6.55
N VAL A 114 27.79 21.63 -6.92
CA VAL A 114 27.37 20.70 -7.98
C VAL A 114 26.23 19.89 -7.41
N ASP A 115 25.02 20.38 -7.61
CA ASP A 115 23.79 19.74 -7.18
C ASP A 115 23.50 18.55 -8.12
N THR A 116 24.21 17.47 -7.90
CA THR A 116 24.05 16.22 -8.64
C THR A 116 22.87 15.46 -8.02
N SER A 117 21.69 15.61 -8.65
CA SER A 117 20.48 14.86 -8.25
C SER A 117 20.64 13.39 -8.65
N LEU A 118 21.34 12.61 -7.84
CA LEU A 118 21.48 11.18 -8.06
C LEU A 118 20.15 10.49 -7.75
N ILE A 119 19.61 9.74 -8.71
CA ILE A 119 18.40 8.94 -8.54
C ILE A 119 18.79 7.52 -8.18
N ASN A 120 18.34 7.07 -7.01
CA ASN A 120 18.55 5.72 -6.54
C ASN A 120 17.32 4.86 -6.85
N LEU A 121 17.55 3.66 -7.33
CA LEU A 121 16.52 2.66 -7.62
C LEU A 121 16.82 1.39 -6.85
N ASN A 122 15.88 0.95 -6.06
CA ASN A 122 15.84 -0.40 -5.52
C ASN A 122 15.18 -1.30 -6.57
N VAL A 123 15.92 -2.26 -7.12
CA VAL A 123 15.47 -3.10 -8.22
C VAL A 123 15.48 -4.55 -7.79
N ARG A 124 14.31 -5.17 -7.79
CA ARG A 124 14.15 -6.61 -7.60
C ARG A 124 14.07 -7.26 -8.97
N VAL A 125 14.90 -8.28 -9.21
CA VAL A 125 14.82 -9.10 -10.43
C VAL A 125 14.19 -10.44 -10.07
N ILE A 126 13.18 -10.84 -10.80
CA ILE A 126 12.42 -12.07 -10.58
C ILE A 126 12.35 -12.93 -11.85
N ASP A 127 12.24 -14.24 -11.65
CA ASP A 127 11.91 -15.20 -12.69
C ASP A 127 10.38 -15.30 -12.93
N ARG A 128 9.95 -16.21 -13.80
CA ARG A 128 8.52 -16.46 -14.10
C ARG A 128 7.73 -16.98 -12.91
N ASN A 129 8.41 -17.51 -11.88
CA ASN A 129 7.81 -18.06 -10.67
C ASN A 129 7.88 -17.06 -9.49
N ASN A 130 8.14 -15.78 -9.77
CA ASN A 130 8.34 -14.73 -8.76
C ASN A 130 9.53 -14.98 -7.80
N ARG A 131 10.49 -15.84 -8.16
CA ARG A 131 11.67 -16.08 -7.33
C ARG A 131 12.75 -15.05 -7.65
N PRO A 132 13.44 -14.49 -6.65
CA PRO A 132 14.52 -13.53 -6.85
C PRO A 132 15.67 -14.15 -7.68
N VAL A 133 16.17 -13.35 -8.60
CA VAL A 133 17.35 -13.67 -9.43
C VAL A 133 18.49 -12.74 -9.02
N ASN A 134 19.56 -13.31 -8.45
CA ASN A 134 20.64 -12.55 -7.81
C ASN A 134 21.97 -12.60 -8.58
N ASP A 135 21.98 -13.13 -9.78
CA ASP A 135 23.19 -13.32 -10.63
C ASP A 135 23.20 -12.40 -11.86
N VAL A 136 22.42 -11.32 -11.84
CA VAL A 136 22.36 -10.33 -12.93
C VAL A 136 23.50 -9.34 -12.79
N ARG A 137 24.25 -9.12 -13.88
CA ARG A 137 25.38 -8.18 -13.92
C ARG A 137 24.91 -6.80 -14.35
N GLN A 138 25.69 -5.77 -14.03
CA GLN A 138 25.38 -4.37 -14.36
C GLN A 138 25.14 -4.16 -15.87
N ASP A 139 25.92 -4.80 -16.72
CA ASP A 139 25.86 -4.68 -18.19
C ASP A 139 24.58 -5.27 -18.80
N GLU A 140 23.87 -6.12 -18.04
CA GLU A 140 22.57 -6.67 -18.44
C GLU A 140 21.39 -5.71 -18.15
N PHE A 141 21.60 -4.69 -17.31
CA PHE A 141 20.55 -3.73 -17.01
C PHE A 141 20.46 -2.57 -18.01
N ARG A 142 19.23 -2.12 -18.24
CA ARG A 142 18.92 -0.91 -19.01
C ARG A 142 17.94 -0.09 -18.22
N VAL A 143 18.33 1.14 -17.87
CA VAL A 143 17.47 2.12 -17.17
C VAL A 143 16.99 3.13 -18.20
N LEU A 144 15.68 3.39 -18.21
CA LEU A 144 15.07 4.40 -19.05
C LEU A 144 14.26 5.36 -18.15
N GLU A 145 14.44 6.67 -18.41
CA GLU A 145 13.62 7.73 -17.83
C GLU A 145 12.84 8.41 -18.96
N ASN A 146 11.51 8.39 -18.87
CA ASN A 146 10.62 8.86 -19.95
C ASN A 146 10.97 8.26 -21.33
N GLY A 147 11.43 7.01 -21.36
CA GLY A 147 11.87 6.31 -22.57
C GLY A 147 13.31 6.62 -23.01
N VAL A 148 13.99 7.57 -22.37
CA VAL A 148 15.38 7.94 -22.69
C VAL A 148 16.34 7.06 -21.87
N PRO A 149 17.30 6.35 -22.50
CA PRO A 149 18.29 5.56 -21.80
C PRO A 149 19.15 6.43 -20.86
N GLN A 150 19.37 5.90 -19.64
CA GLN A 150 20.19 6.54 -18.62
C GLN A 150 21.47 5.72 -18.38
N LYS A 151 22.57 6.41 -18.14
CA LYS A 151 23.82 5.78 -17.78
C LYS A 151 23.83 5.39 -16.31
N ILE A 152 24.09 4.11 -16.02
CA ILE A 152 24.23 3.62 -14.65
C ILE A 152 25.58 4.11 -14.11
N GLU A 153 25.55 4.95 -13.07
CA GLU A 153 26.75 5.49 -12.43
C GLU A 153 27.18 4.62 -11.25
N TYR A 154 26.22 4.02 -10.54
CA TYR A 154 26.48 3.13 -9.42
C TYR A 154 25.61 1.88 -9.49
N PHE A 155 26.21 0.76 -9.13
CA PHE A 155 25.55 -0.54 -9.10
C PHE A 155 26.09 -1.38 -7.96
N THR A 156 25.19 -1.91 -7.12
CA THR A 156 25.56 -2.90 -6.11
C THR A 156 24.41 -3.89 -5.88
N LYS A 157 24.74 -5.06 -5.39
CA LYS A 157 23.82 -6.08 -4.89
C LYS A 157 24.05 -6.40 -3.42
N GLU A 158 24.85 -5.59 -2.75
CA GLU A 158 25.14 -5.78 -1.33
C GLU A 158 23.88 -5.63 -0.48
N GLU A 159 23.78 -6.42 0.56
CA GLU A 159 22.79 -6.20 1.58
C GLU A 159 23.06 -4.87 2.28
N VAL A 160 22.05 -4.03 2.34
CA VAL A 160 22.09 -2.78 3.09
C VAL A 160 21.06 -2.85 4.22
N PRO A 161 21.28 -2.13 5.32
CA PRO A 161 20.29 -2.05 6.39
C PRO A 161 18.93 -1.61 5.89
N ILE A 162 17.87 -2.16 6.48
CA ILE A 162 16.49 -1.86 6.10
C ILE A 162 15.83 -1.06 7.23
N GLN A 163 15.17 0.03 6.84
CA GLN A 163 14.28 0.81 7.70
C GLN A 163 12.86 0.59 7.25
N TYR A 164 12.01 -0.02 8.07
CA TYR A 164 10.66 -0.31 7.64
C TYR A 164 9.62 -0.10 8.73
N GLY A 165 8.38 0.17 8.30
CA GLY A 165 7.22 0.25 9.18
C GLY A 165 6.32 -0.96 9.02
N LEU A 166 5.87 -1.52 10.12
CA LEU A 166 4.71 -2.41 10.15
C LEU A 166 3.47 -1.54 10.37
N VAL A 167 2.58 -1.49 9.37
CA VAL A 167 1.36 -0.67 9.37
C VAL A 167 0.17 -1.63 9.38
N ILE A 168 -0.43 -1.81 10.55
CA ILE A 168 -1.40 -2.89 10.81
C ILE A 168 -2.77 -2.30 11.05
N ASP A 169 -3.72 -2.77 10.25
CA ASP A 169 -5.13 -2.49 10.37
C ASP A 169 -5.71 -3.23 11.59
N ASN A 170 -6.27 -2.48 12.52
CA ASN A 170 -6.91 -2.99 13.72
C ASN A 170 -8.43 -2.73 13.72
N SER A 171 -9.02 -2.52 12.53
CA SER A 171 -10.46 -2.42 12.35
C SER A 171 -11.18 -3.73 12.63
N GLY A 172 -12.51 -3.63 12.79
CA GLY A 172 -13.32 -4.79 13.17
C GLY A 172 -13.31 -5.95 12.17
N SER A 173 -13.03 -5.68 10.89
CA SER A 173 -12.96 -6.67 9.82
C SER A 173 -11.81 -7.65 9.98
N LEU A 174 -10.69 -7.24 10.60
CA LEU A 174 -9.52 -8.11 10.82
C LEU A 174 -9.55 -8.88 12.15
N ARG A 175 -10.67 -8.89 12.87
CA ARG A 175 -10.78 -9.54 14.20
C ARG A 175 -10.39 -11.00 14.19
N SER A 176 -10.78 -11.75 13.18
CA SER A 176 -10.48 -13.18 13.07
C SER A 176 -9.04 -13.48 12.64
N GLN A 177 -8.33 -12.48 12.10
CA GLN A 177 -6.99 -12.64 11.56
C GLN A 177 -5.89 -12.04 12.45
N ILE A 178 -6.24 -11.19 13.43
CA ILE A 178 -5.25 -10.37 14.16
C ILE A 178 -4.15 -11.20 14.85
N SER A 179 -4.49 -12.34 15.43
CA SER A 179 -3.49 -13.18 16.08
C SER A 179 -2.41 -13.66 15.10
N GLN A 180 -2.83 -14.16 13.93
CA GLN A 180 -1.92 -14.63 12.89
C GLN A 180 -1.16 -13.49 12.22
N VAL A 181 -1.76 -12.29 12.14
CA VAL A 181 -1.09 -11.07 11.68
C VAL A 181 0.04 -10.69 12.63
N ILE A 182 -0.20 -10.74 13.95
CA ILE A 182 0.82 -10.51 14.98
C ILE A 182 1.96 -11.54 14.84
N ASP A 183 1.64 -12.83 14.70
CA ASP A 183 2.64 -13.89 14.53
C ASP A 183 3.48 -13.70 13.25
N ALA A 184 2.86 -13.26 12.15
CA ALA A 184 3.56 -12.92 10.92
C ALA A 184 4.45 -11.69 11.12
N GLY A 185 3.98 -10.65 11.81
CA GLY A 185 4.76 -9.47 12.19
C GLY A 185 5.98 -9.86 13.02
N LYS A 186 5.80 -10.71 14.03
CA LYS A 186 6.92 -11.25 14.84
C LYS A 186 7.92 -12.04 14.00
N THR A 187 7.44 -12.82 13.02
CA THR A 187 8.32 -13.54 12.08
C THR A 187 9.19 -12.59 11.27
N ILE A 188 8.63 -11.45 10.81
CA ILE A 188 9.36 -10.42 10.10
C ILE A 188 10.39 -9.76 11.01
N ILE A 189 10.01 -9.33 12.21
CA ILE A 189 10.91 -8.70 13.19
C ILE A 189 12.06 -9.64 13.58
N ASN A 190 11.78 -10.93 13.80
CA ASN A 190 12.81 -11.92 14.10
C ASN A 190 13.84 -12.12 12.96
N SER A 191 13.51 -11.70 11.76
CA SER A 191 14.43 -11.72 10.62
C SER A 191 15.34 -10.50 10.53
N ASN A 192 15.18 -9.51 11.41
CA ASN A 192 15.99 -8.31 11.44
C ASN A 192 17.47 -8.65 11.68
N LYS A 193 18.33 -7.96 10.97
CA LYS A 193 19.78 -8.04 11.08
C LYS A 193 20.33 -6.80 11.78
N SER A 194 21.59 -6.83 12.14
CA SER A 194 22.29 -5.67 12.69
C SER A 194 22.17 -4.47 11.73
N GLY A 195 21.76 -3.33 12.27
CA GLY A 195 21.53 -2.09 11.53
C GLY A 195 20.13 -1.91 10.97
N ASP A 196 19.27 -2.95 10.97
CA ASP A 196 17.86 -2.78 10.65
C ASP A 196 17.13 -2.05 11.77
N GLU A 197 16.18 -1.18 11.39
CA GLU A 197 15.34 -0.43 12.32
C GLU A 197 13.89 -0.50 11.87
N THR A 198 12.99 -0.72 12.82
CA THR A 198 11.56 -0.92 12.55
C THR A 198 10.72 0.02 13.41
N PHE A 199 9.64 0.55 12.85
CA PHE A 199 8.58 1.18 13.62
C PHE A 199 7.25 0.45 13.42
N VAL A 200 6.33 0.62 14.36
CA VAL A 200 5.04 -0.07 14.37
C VAL A 200 3.90 0.93 14.48
N VAL A 201 3.00 0.89 13.51
CA VAL A 201 1.79 1.71 13.46
C VAL A 201 0.57 0.80 13.51
N ARG A 202 -0.37 1.15 14.36
CA ARG A 202 -1.72 0.63 14.40
C ARG A 202 -2.67 1.68 13.84
N PHE A 203 -3.66 1.29 13.02
CA PHE A 203 -4.68 2.23 12.57
C PHE A 203 -6.08 1.59 12.57
N ILE A 204 -7.08 2.43 12.73
CA ILE A 204 -8.49 2.06 12.76
C ILE A 204 -9.29 2.97 11.82
N ASP A 205 -9.25 4.28 12.07
CA ASP A 205 -9.88 5.30 11.27
C ASP A 205 -8.96 6.54 11.16
N SER A 206 -9.40 7.57 10.46
CA SER A 206 -8.63 8.79 10.21
C SER A 206 -8.23 9.56 11.48
N SER A 207 -8.99 9.40 12.56
CA SER A 207 -8.72 10.04 13.85
C SER A 207 -7.85 9.19 14.78
N LYS A 208 -7.62 7.90 14.43
CA LYS A 208 -6.94 6.94 15.28
C LYS A 208 -5.90 6.16 14.49
N ILE A 209 -4.78 6.83 14.23
CA ILE A 209 -3.56 6.29 13.62
C ILE A 209 -2.44 6.49 14.63
N GLU A 210 -2.00 5.38 15.25
CA GLU A 210 -1.14 5.40 16.42
C GLU A 210 0.24 4.81 16.12
N LEU A 211 1.29 5.56 16.46
CA LEU A 211 2.66 5.06 16.50
C LEU A 211 2.86 4.28 17.79
N LYS A 212 2.77 2.94 17.73
CA LYS A 212 2.92 2.05 18.88
C LYS A 212 4.36 1.95 19.34
N GLN A 213 5.29 1.93 18.40
CA GLN A 213 6.72 1.95 18.61
C GLN A 213 7.39 2.73 17.48
N ASP A 214 8.20 3.71 17.86
CA ASP A 214 9.01 4.43 16.87
C ASP A 214 10.24 3.61 16.46
N PHE A 215 10.98 4.08 15.45
CA PHE A 215 12.12 3.37 14.91
C PHE A 215 13.08 2.89 16.01
N THR A 216 13.31 1.60 16.05
CA THR A 216 14.25 0.96 16.97
C THR A 216 14.81 -0.33 16.35
N ALA A 217 16.02 -0.70 16.79
CA ALA A 217 16.62 -2.00 16.54
C ALA A 217 16.31 -3.00 17.68
N ASP A 218 15.69 -2.54 18.77
CA ASP A 218 15.33 -3.39 19.91
C ASP A 218 14.14 -4.28 19.55
N GLN A 219 14.44 -5.57 19.32
CA GLN A 219 13.43 -6.55 18.97
C GLN A 219 12.40 -6.76 20.08
N ASN A 220 12.79 -6.66 21.36
CA ASN A 220 11.84 -6.84 22.46
C ASN A 220 10.81 -5.72 22.49
N ALA A 221 11.23 -4.46 22.33
CA ALA A 221 10.32 -3.32 22.25
C ALA A 221 9.34 -3.45 21.07
N LEU A 222 9.79 -4.00 19.94
CA LEU A 222 8.93 -4.27 18.78
C LEU A 222 7.95 -5.42 19.03
N MET A 223 8.38 -6.49 19.73
CA MET A 223 7.50 -7.61 20.10
C MET A 223 6.41 -7.15 21.07
N ASP A 224 6.79 -6.38 22.10
CA ASP A 224 5.85 -5.82 23.06
C ASP A 224 4.80 -4.95 22.36
N ALA A 225 5.22 -4.11 21.39
CA ALA A 225 4.30 -3.28 20.61
C ALA A 225 3.31 -4.09 19.76
N LEU A 226 3.72 -5.28 19.28
CA LEU A 226 2.81 -6.19 18.58
C LEU A 226 1.88 -6.93 19.54
N ASP A 227 2.37 -7.35 20.70
CA ASP A 227 1.57 -8.05 21.71
C ASP A 227 0.49 -7.13 22.32
N ASP A 228 0.74 -5.83 22.38
CA ASP A 228 -0.22 -4.81 22.80
C ASP A 228 -1.31 -4.49 21.76
N MET A 229 -1.31 -5.15 20.59
CA MET A 229 -2.32 -4.92 19.57
C MET A 229 -3.62 -5.65 19.87
N TYR A 230 -4.71 -4.93 19.77
CA TYR A 230 -6.06 -5.48 19.88
C TYR A 230 -6.97 -4.86 18.83
N VAL A 231 -7.97 -5.60 18.41
CA VAL A 231 -8.96 -5.10 17.44
C VAL A 231 -9.97 -4.21 18.14
N GLU A 232 -10.08 -3.00 17.63
CA GLU A 232 -11.09 -2.02 18.01
C GLU A 232 -12.07 -1.85 16.84
N GLY A 233 -13.32 -1.68 17.09
CA GLY A 233 -14.29 -1.43 16.00
C GLY A 233 -14.05 -0.07 15.38
N GLY A 234 -14.33 0.08 14.08
CA GLY A 234 -14.19 1.36 13.37
C GLY A 234 -14.25 1.19 11.86
N ALA A 235 -14.30 2.32 11.16
CA ALA A 235 -14.27 2.37 9.71
C ALA A 235 -12.86 2.71 9.24
N THR A 236 -12.29 1.86 8.43
CA THR A 236 -10.87 1.84 8.04
C THR A 236 -10.43 3.09 7.26
N ALA A 237 -9.20 3.60 7.54
CA ALA A 237 -8.57 4.73 6.87
C ALA A 237 -7.18 4.34 6.31
N VAL A 238 -7.16 3.48 5.30
CA VAL A 238 -5.94 2.93 4.71
C VAL A 238 -5.07 4.02 4.09
N ILE A 239 -5.70 4.94 3.33
CA ILE A 239 -4.99 6.01 2.62
C ILE A 239 -4.26 6.92 3.61
N ASP A 240 -4.94 7.33 4.70
CA ASP A 240 -4.34 8.20 5.72
C ASP A 240 -3.21 7.50 6.46
N ALA A 241 -3.40 6.22 6.83
CA ALA A 241 -2.39 5.44 7.52
C ALA A 241 -1.13 5.26 6.67
N VAL A 242 -1.28 4.93 5.39
CA VAL A 242 -0.14 4.78 4.47
C VAL A 242 0.55 6.13 4.22
N TYR A 243 -0.23 7.22 4.07
CA TYR A 243 0.32 8.56 3.89
C TYR A 243 1.24 8.95 5.05
N LEU A 244 0.74 8.86 6.29
CA LEU A 244 1.48 9.24 7.49
C LEU A 244 2.67 8.31 7.77
N ALA A 245 2.51 7.01 7.54
CA ALA A 245 3.59 6.05 7.71
C ALA A 245 4.70 6.25 6.67
N ALA A 246 4.35 6.55 5.41
CA ALA A 246 5.33 6.85 4.36
C ALA A 246 6.10 8.14 4.67
N GLU A 247 5.40 9.18 5.16
CA GLU A 247 6.02 10.42 5.63
C GLU A 247 7.00 10.14 6.76
N ARG A 248 6.59 9.35 7.77
CA ARG A 248 7.47 8.96 8.88
C ARG A 248 8.71 8.20 8.40
N ALA A 249 8.54 7.25 7.47
CA ALA A 249 9.65 6.47 6.92
C ALA A 249 10.63 7.33 6.11
N ALA A 250 10.11 8.29 5.36
CA ALA A 250 10.92 9.16 4.51
C ALA A 250 11.70 10.21 5.31
N GLU A 251 11.13 10.73 6.39
CA GLU A 251 11.76 11.74 7.24
C GLU A 251 12.81 11.19 8.20
N TYR A 252 12.73 9.90 8.53
CA TYR A 252 13.64 9.29 9.47
C TYR A 252 15.09 9.31 8.95
N LYS A 253 15.99 9.94 9.73
CA LYS A 253 17.42 10.13 9.39
C LYS A 253 17.65 10.76 8.00
N LYS A 254 16.71 11.53 7.48
CA LYS A 254 16.85 12.26 6.21
C LYS A 254 17.94 13.33 6.35
N GLY A 255 18.86 13.37 5.40
CA GLY A 255 19.89 14.41 5.32
C GLY A 255 21.13 14.21 6.19
N ASN A 256 21.21 13.16 6.99
CA ASN A 256 22.36 12.92 7.87
C ASN A 256 23.58 12.31 7.15
N ASP A 257 23.37 11.73 5.95
CA ASP A 257 24.44 11.14 5.14
C ASP A 257 24.04 11.14 3.66
N LEU A 258 24.85 11.78 2.82
CA LEU A 258 24.70 11.77 1.36
C LEU A 258 24.86 10.35 0.76
N ASN A 259 25.50 9.45 1.51
CA ASN A 259 25.68 8.04 1.15
C ASN A 259 24.64 7.12 1.81
N ASP A 260 23.58 7.67 2.42
CA ASP A 260 22.53 6.85 3.04
C ASP A 260 21.83 5.98 1.98
N ARG A 261 22.25 4.72 1.91
CA ARG A 261 21.76 3.70 0.99
C ARG A 261 20.74 2.77 1.63
N ARG A 262 20.24 3.12 2.81
CA ARG A 262 19.26 2.28 3.52
C ARG A 262 17.99 2.15 2.68
N ARG A 263 17.44 0.94 2.69
CA ARG A 263 16.15 0.68 2.06
C ARG A 263 15.03 1.07 3.01
N ARG A 264 14.10 1.86 2.50
CA ARG A 264 12.89 2.25 3.23
C ARG A 264 11.70 1.46 2.71
N ALA A 265 10.94 0.87 3.61
CA ALA A 265 9.78 0.09 3.24
C ALA A 265 8.63 0.25 4.24
N LEU A 266 7.41 -0.03 3.78
CA LEU A 266 6.25 -0.28 4.62
C LEU A 266 5.74 -1.69 4.34
N ILE A 267 5.30 -2.37 5.38
CA ILE A 267 4.55 -3.62 5.29
C ILE A 267 3.16 -3.32 5.81
N LEU A 268 2.23 -3.17 4.87
CA LEU A 268 0.83 -2.85 5.13
C LEU A 268 0.04 -4.14 5.27
N VAL A 269 -0.70 -4.27 6.37
CA VAL A 269 -1.62 -5.39 6.61
C VAL A 269 -3.02 -4.84 6.77
N THR A 270 -3.94 -5.18 5.86
CA THR A 270 -5.31 -4.63 5.81
C THR A 270 -6.22 -5.49 4.93
N ASP A 271 -7.53 -5.31 5.03
CA ASP A 271 -8.49 -5.79 4.02
C ASP A 271 -8.59 -4.85 2.79
N GLY A 272 -8.00 -3.66 2.88
CA GLY A 272 -7.96 -2.68 1.80
C GLY A 272 -9.24 -1.87 1.63
N GLU A 273 -10.26 -2.05 2.46
CA GLU A 273 -11.45 -1.20 2.43
C GLU A 273 -11.15 0.16 3.07
N ASP A 274 -11.18 1.24 2.29
CA ASP A 274 -10.97 2.60 2.75
C ASP A 274 -12.31 3.36 2.82
N ARG A 275 -12.72 3.78 4.03
CA ARG A 275 -14.03 4.38 4.26
C ARG A 275 -13.97 5.78 4.84
N THR A 276 -12.93 6.12 5.58
CA THR A 276 -12.89 7.34 6.39
C THR A 276 -11.66 8.19 6.18
N SER A 277 -10.79 7.84 5.22
CA SER A 277 -9.61 8.65 4.92
C SER A 277 -9.98 10.07 4.51
N GLN A 278 -9.24 11.04 5.02
CA GLN A 278 -9.36 12.46 4.68
C GLN A 278 -8.45 12.84 3.51
N TYR A 279 -7.32 12.15 3.34
CA TYR A 279 -6.51 12.32 2.16
C TYR A 279 -7.11 11.59 0.97
N SER A 280 -7.04 12.22 -0.22
CA SER A 280 -7.41 11.55 -1.47
C SER A 280 -6.31 10.59 -1.94
N GLN A 281 -6.68 9.60 -2.76
CA GLN A 281 -5.71 8.74 -3.42
C GLN A 281 -4.67 9.53 -4.22
N ASP A 282 -5.09 10.59 -4.93
CA ASP A 282 -4.16 11.40 -5.71
C ASP A 282 -3.11 12.07 -4.84
N LYS A 283 -3.49 12.57 -3.66
CA LYS A 283 -2.57 13.16 -2.70
C LYS A 283 -1.59 12.11 -2.14
N LEU A 284 -2.09 10.92 -1.82
CA LEU A 284 -1.24 9.81 -1.38
C LEU A 284 -0.21 9.44 -2.46
N PHE A 285 -0.65 9.19 -3.69
CA PHE A 285 0.26 8.79 -4.76
C PHE A 285 1.22 9.90 -5.18
N ALA A 286 0.82 11.17 -5.10
CA ALA A 286 1.72 12.30 -5.29
C ALA A 286 2.85 12.26 -4.24
N ARG A 287 2.51 12.03 -2.98
CA ARG A 287 3.48 11.90 -1.87
C ARG A 287 4.42 10.71 -2.07
N LEU A 288 3.88 9.53 -2.39
CA LEU A 288 4.69 8.31 -2.62
C LEU A 288 5.69 8.44 -3.78
N ARG A 289 5.40 9.29 -4.77
CA ARG A 289 6.34 9.60 -5.87
C ARG A 289 7.48 10.54 -5.46
N GLU A 290 7.31 11.30 -4.40
CA GLU A 290 8.35 12.16 -3.82
C GLU A 290 9.30 11.39 -2.91
N GLU A 291 8.79 10.33 -2.28
CA GLU A 291 9.53 9.54 -1.31
C GLU A 291 10.02 8.21 -1.91
N ASP A 292 11.18 7.74 -1.47
CA ASP A 292 11.74 6.45 -1.88
C ASP A 292 11.39 5.38 -0.83
N VAL A 293 10.10 5.03 -0.76
CA VAL A 293 9.56 4.05 0.20
C VAL A 293 8.82 2.97 -0.57
N GLN A 294 9.26 1.72 -0.43
CA GLN A 294 8.60 0.56 -1.03
C GLN A 294 7.45 0.07 -0.16
N ILE A 295 6.31 -0.30 -0.76
CA ILE A 295 5.15 -0.80 -0.03
C ILE A 295 4.92 -2.27 -0.35
N PHE A 296 5.06 -3.12 0.66
CA PHE A 296 4.64 -4.51 0.62
C PHE A 296 3.26 -4.61 1.29
N VAL A 297 2.37 -5.40 0.72
CA VAL A 297 1.00 -5.51 1.20
C VAL A 297 0.64 -6.96 1.50
N ILE A 298 0.00 -7.20 2.64
CA ILE A 298 -0.72 -8.42 2.97
C ILE A 298 -2.20 -8.06 3.01
N GLY A 299 -2.95 -8.43 1.96
CA GLY A 299 -4.33 -8.02 1.74
C GLY A 299 -5.33 -9.13 2.04
N PHE A 300 -6.17 -8.98 3.07
CA PHE A 300 -7.23 -9.92 3.44
C PHE A 300 -8.55 -9.63 2.71
N VAL A 301 -8.51 -9.58 1.40
CA VAL A 301 -9.63 -9.16 0.54
C VAL A 301 -10.69 -10.24 0.30
N ASN A 302 -10.47 -11.48 0.74
CA ASN A 302 -11.34 -12.60 0.43
C ASN A 302 -12.69 -12.55 1.17
N GLU A 303 -12.74 -11.86 2.31
CA GLU A 303 -13.97 -11.67 3.09
C GLU A 303 -14.81 -10.49 2.61
N LEU A 304 -14.26 -9.66 1.72
CA LEU A 304 -14.98 -8.53 1.14
C LEU A 304 -16.01 -8.99 0.11
N GLU A 305 -17.13 -8.27 0.05
CA GLU A 305 -18.18 -8.48 -0.92
C GLU A 305 -17.65 -8.46 -2.36
N SER A 306 -17.83 -9.56 -3.06
CA SER A 306 -17.36 -9.77 -4.43
C SER A 306 -18.45 -9.55 -5.48
N GLU A 307 -19.71 -9.37 -5.07
CA GLU A 307 -20.83 -9.17 -5.99
C GLU A 307 -20.68 -7.86 -6.76
N ARG A 308 -20.67 -7.97 -8.07
CA ARG A 308 -20.59 -6.84 -8.98
C ARG A 308 -21.98 -6.34 -9.30
N GLY A 309 -22.26 -5.07 -9.00
CA GLY A 309 -23.38 -4.37 -9.62
C GLY A 309 -23.13 -4.17 -11.12
N PHE A 310 -24.20 -4.04 -11.92
CA PHE A 310 -24.13 -3.92 -13.39
C PHE A 310 -23.22 -2.78 -13.89
N ILE A 311 -22.89 -1.79 -13.03
CA ILE A 311 -22.13 -0.57 -13.39
C ILE A 311 -21.01 -0.27 -12.36
N ARG A 312 -20.93 -0.94 -11.21
CA ARG A 312 -19.99 -0.59 -10.13
C ARG A 312 -19.06 -1.76 -9.81
N LYS A 313 -17.77 -1.43 -9.60
CA LYS A 313 -16.79 -2.36 -9.05
C LYS A 313 -17.24 -2.80 -7.65
N SER A 314 -17.04 -4.08 -7.33
CA SER A 314 -17.26 -4.61 -5.98
C SER A 314 -16.32 -3.94 -4.96
N LYS A 315 -16.59 -4.11 -3.67
CA LYS A 315 -15.70 -3.65 -2.61
C LYS A 315 -14.32 -4.31 -2.73
N ARG A 316 -14.32 -5.61 -2.98
CA ARG A 316 -13.10 -6.39 -3.20
C ARG A 316 -12.29 -5.86 -4.39
N ASP A 317 -12.93 -5.59 -5.54
CA ASP A 317 -12.21 -5.08 -6.73
C ASP A 317 -11.55 -3.74 -6.44
N LYS A 318 -12.20 -2.84 -5.68
CA LYS A 318 -11.65 -1.54 -5.29
C LYS A 318 -10.47 -1.68 -4.32
N ALA A 319 -10.59 -2.57 -3.34
CA ALA A 319 -9.54 -2.85 -2.39
C ALA A 319 -8.30 -3.40 -3.11
N VAL A 320 -8.46 -4.43 -3.94
CA VAL A 320 -7.38 -5.02 -4.74
C VAL A 320 -6.73 -3.97 -5.64
N GLU A 321 -7.51 -3.12 -6.32
CA GLU A 321 -6.98 -2.06 -7.18
C GLU A 321 -6.12 -1.06 -6.40
N LEU A 322 -6.55 -0.64 -5.20
CA LEU A 322 -5.77 0.25 -4.34
C LEU A 322 -4.48 -0.41 -3.88
N LEU A 323 -4.56 -1.63 -3.34
CA LEU A 323 -3.43 -2.36 -2.79
C LEU A 323 -2.40 -2.73 -3.85
N ASP A 324 -2.84 -3.20 -5.02
CA ASP A 324 -1.96 -3.48 -6.16
C ASP A 324 -1.27 -2.22 -6.67
N ARG A 325 -2.00 -1.10 -6.71
CA ARG A 325 -1.43 0.18 -7.12
C ARG A 325 -0.38 0.68 -6.14
N LEU A 326 -0.61 0.58 -4.82
CA LEU A 326 0.38 0.90 -3.79
C LEU A 326 1.68 0.11 -3.99
N ALA A 327 1.57 -1.20 -4.12
CA ALA A 327 2.71 -2.06 -4.33
C ALA A 327 3.43 -1.77 -5.65
N LYS A 328 2.69 -1.64 -6.76
CA LYS A 328 3.24 -1.46 -8.10
C LYS A 328 3.93 -0.11 -8.28
N GLU A 329 3.32 1.00 -7.83
CA GLU A 329 3.90 2.34 -8.01
C GLU A 329 5.19 2.52 -7.21
N THR A 330 5.32 1.82 -6.08
CA THR A 330 6.48 1.90 -5.17
C THR A 330 7.55 0.82 -5.41
N GLY A 331 7.28 -0.16 -6.27
CA GLY A 331 8.21 -1.26 -6.56
C GLY A 331 8.19 -2.39 -5.52
N GLY A 332 7.20 -2.41 -4.64
CA GLY A 332 6.95 -3.49 -3.69
C GLY A 332 6.14 -4.65 -4.29
N ARG A 333 5.36 -5.34 -3.45
CA ARG A 333 4.55 -6.50 -3.86
C ARG A 333 3.32 -6.66 -2.97
N ALA A 334 2.19 -7.02 -3.56
CA ALA A 334 0.98 -7.40 -2.83
C ALA A 334 0.82 -8.92 -2.77
N PHE A 335 0.36 -9.39 -1.60
CA PHE A 335 0.06 -10.79 -1.30
C PHE A 335 -1.39 -10.86 -0.83
N TYR A 336 -2.13 -11.84 -1.34
CA TYR A 336 -3.53 -12.05 -1.00
C TYR A 336 -3.71 -13.48 -0.49
N PRO A 337 -3.43 -13.73 0.81
CA PRO A 337 -3.54 -15.07 1.38
C PRO A 337 -4.99 -15.59 1.28
N THR A 338 -5.13 -16.84 0.87
CA THR A 338 -6.40 -17.56 0.87
C THR A 338 -6.60 -18.32 2.18
N SER A 339 -5.51 -18.52 2.90
CA SER A 339 -5.48 -19.18 4.22
C SER A 339 -4.48 -18.47 5.13
N LEU A 340 -4.82 -18.34 6.42
CA LEU A 340 -3.91 -17.82 7.44
C LEU A 340 -2.62 -18.64 7.60
N LYS A 341 -2.63 -19.90 7.17
CA LYS A 341 -1.44 -20.77 7.17
C LYS A 341 -0.35 -20.30 6.21
N GLU A 342 -0.68 -19.46 5.23
CA GLU A 342 0.28 -18.89 4.27
C GLU A 342 1.10 -17.74 4.85
N LEU A 343 0.64 -17.11 5.95
CA LEU A 343 1.27 -15.90 6.50
C LEU A 343 2.74 -16.07 6.89
N PRO A 344 3.19 -17.16 7.53
CA PRO A 344 4.61 -17.33 7.83
C PRO A 344 5.51 -17.40 6.59
N ASP A 345 5.02 -17.97 5.50
CA ASP A 345 5.77 -18.05 4.26
C ASP A 345 5.75 -16.71 3.52
N ILE A 346 4.62 -16.00 3.52
CA ILE A 346 4.53 -14.62 3.01
C ILE A 346 5.48 -13.69 3.77
N ALA A 347 5.56 -13.78 5.10
CA ALA A 347 6.49 -13.00 5.91
C ALA A 347 7.95 -13.24 5.49
N LYS A 348 8.34 -14.52 5.29
CA LYS A 348 9.66 -14.88 4.77
C LYS A 348 9.90 -14.36 3.36
N GLU A 349 8.89 -14.41 2.48
CA GLU A 349 9.00 -13.87 1.13
C GLU A 349 9.19 -12.36 1.12
N ILE A 350 8.44 -11.60 1.94
CA ILE A 350 8.61 -10.16 2.09
C ILE A 350 10.02 -9.83 2.55
N THR A 351 10.49 -10.51 3.60
CA THR A 351 11.86 -10.31 4.13
C THR A 351 12.90 -10.59 3.05
N ARG A 352 12.77 -11.70 2.32
CA ARG A 352 13.66 -12.04 1.22
C ARG A 352 13.61 -10.97 0.12
N ASP A 353 12.42 -10.55 -0.29
CA ASP A 353 12.20 -9.55 -1.34
C ASP A 353 12.81 -8.18 -0.96
N MET A 354 12.76 -7.80 0.32
CA MET A 354 13.42 -6.58 0.81
C MET A 354 14.95 -6.69 0.79
N ARG A 355 15.53 -7.88 1.03
CA ARG A 355 16.98 -8.06 1.12
C ARG A 355 17.66 -8.30 -0.23
N THR A 356 16.99 -8.99 -1.14
CA THR A 356 17.58 -9.44 -2.42
C THR A 356 17.31 -8.45 -3.55
N GLN A 357 17.78 -7.23 -3.41
CA GLN A 357 17.59 -6.17 -4.41
C GLN A 357 18.93 -5.62 -4.88
N TYR A 358 18.96 -5.20 -6.14
CA TYR A 358 20.03 -4.39 -6.68
C TYR A 358 19.79 -2.92 -6.38
N VAL A 359 20.81 -2.19 -6.00
CA VAL A 359 20.77 -0.72 -5.95
C VAL A 359 21.44 -0.20 -7.22
N ILE A 360 20.66 0.53 -8.01
CA ILE A 360 21.11 1.15 -9.25
C ILE A 360 20.94 2.65 -9.11
N SER A 361 22.01 3.41 -9.37
CA SER A 361 21.90 4.87 -9.33
C SER A 361 22.33 5.45 -10.67
N TYR A 362 21.65 6.55 -11.07
CA TYR A 362 21.96 7.28 -12.28
C TYR A 362 21.76 8.78 -12.10
N ASN A 363 22.48 9.58 -12.88
CA ASN A 363 22.25 11.02 -12.98
C ASN A 363 21.28 11.27 -14.14
N PRO A 364 20.08 11.85 -13.90
CA PRO A 364 19.13 12.13 -14.96
C PRO A 364 19.74 12.99 -16.06
N THR A 365 19.55 12.61 -17.32
CA THR A 365 19.94 13.45 -18.47
C THR A 365 19.07 14.69 -18.55
N ASN A 366 17.79 14.59 -18.13
CA ASN A 366 16.92 15.74 -17.98
C ASN A 366 17.11 16.39 -16.60
N LYS A 367 17.74 17.56 -16.56
CA LYS A 367 18.05 18.30 -15.33
C LYS A 367 16.94 19.26 -14.88
N ALA A 368 15.83 19.37 -15.63
CA ALA A 368 14.76 20.30 -15.28
C ALA A 368 14.14 19.99 -13.92
N ARG A 369 14.00 21.00 -13.08
CA ARG A 369 13.35 20.93 -11.76
C ARG A 369 11.96 21.56 -11.85
N ASP A 370 11.08 20.91 -12.60
CA ASP A 370 9.77 21.43 -12.98
C ASP A 370 8.60 20.79 -12.21
N GLY A 371 8.91 19.86 -11.28
CA GLY A 371 7.91 19.12 -10.53
C GLY A 371 7.18 18.07 -11.37
N SER A 372 7.56 17.87 -12.64
CA SER A 372 6.90 16.89 -13.51
C SER A 372 7.24 15.46 -13.10
N PHE A 373 6.31 14.55 -13.39
CA PHE A 373 6.53 13.12 -13.20
C PHE A 373 7.52 12.56 -14.22
N ARG A 374 8.51 11.83 -13.75
CA ARG A 374 9.53 11.11 -14.53
C ARG A 374 9.27 9.62 -14.46
N ALA A 375 8.76 9.06 -15.52
CA ALA A 375 8.51 7.62 -15.59
C ALA A 375 9.81 6.83 -15.67
N ILE A 376 9.97 5.81 -14.83
CA ILE A 376 11.15 4.93 -14.81
C ILE A 376 10.76 3.55 -15.34
N ARG A 377 11.63 3.01 -16.16
CA ARG A 377 11.58 1.61 -16.57
C ARG A 377 12.97 1.00 -16.49
N VAL A 378 13.07 -0.11 -15.75
CA VAL A 378 14.27 -0.94 -15.74
C VAL A 378 13.98 -2.23 -16.50
N ALA A 379 14.88 -2.61 -17.38
CA ALA A 379 14.83 -3.87 -18.12
C ALA A 379 16.10 -4.67 -17.87
N VAL A 380 16.00 -5.98 -17.91
CA VAL A 380 17.12 -6.91 -17.90
C VAL A 380 17.21 -7.56 -19.28
N ALA A 381 18.40 -7.58 -19.85
CA ALA A 381 18.63 -8.19 -21.16
C ALA A 381 18.30 -9.69 -21.13
N ASP A 382 17.65 -10.17 -22.19
CA ASP A 382 17.42 -11.59 -22.35
C ASP A 382 18.77 -12.28 -22.66
N THR A 383 19.09 -13.32 -21.91
CA THR A 383 20.28 -14.12 -22.09
C THR A 383 19.90 -15.46 -22.73
N PRO A 384 20.46 -15.84 -23.87
CA PRO A 384 20.19 -17.13 -24.49
C PRO A 384 20.40 -18.28 -23.49
N GLY A 385 19.42 -19.17 -23.38
CA GLY A 385 19.47 -20.33 -22.48
C GLY A 385 19.09 -20.05 -21.02
N LYS A 386 18.86 -18.79 -20.62
CA LYS A 386 18.29 -18.42 -19.30
C LYS A 386 16.78 -18.16 -19.40
N GLU A 387 16.07 -18.39 -18.29
CA GLU A 387 14.67 -18.02 -18.18
C GLU A 387 14.49 -16.50 -18.28
N LYS A 388 13.29 -16.08 -18.72
CA LYS A 388 12.94 -14.66 -18.79
C LYS A 388 12.97 -14.05 -17.40
N ARG A 389 13.67 -12.92 -17.28
CA ARG A 389 13.84 -12.16 -16.05
C ARG A 389 13.08 -10.84 -16.15
N VAL A 390 12.45 -10.42 -15.06
CA VAL A 390 11.69 -9.17 -14.98
C VAL A 390 12.27 -8.32 -13.86
N ALA A 391 12.64 -7.09 -14.19
CA ALA A 391 13.03 -6.09 -13.19
C ALA A 391 11.78 -5.38 -12.65
N VAL A 392 11.68 -5.26 -11.33
CA VAL A 392 10.61 -4.58 -10.61
C VAL A 392 11.24 -3.47 -9.77
N THR A 393 10.77 -2.25 -9.97
CA THR A 393 11.19 -1.05 -9.23
C THR A 393 10.02 -0.05 -9.19
N ARG A 394 10.19 1.08 -8.51
CA ARG A 394 9.17 2.14 -8.53
C ARG A 394 8.86 2.60 -9.95
N SER A 395 7.63 3.05 -10.18
CA SER A 395 7.15 3.47 -11.51
C SER A 395 7.74 4.80 -11.98
N GLY A 396 8.27 5.62 -11.07
CA GLY A 396 8.82 6.92 -11.35
C GLY A 396 8.95 7.80 -10.10
N TYR A 397 9.27 9.06 -10.31
CA TYR A 397 9.38 10.07 -9.27
C TYR A 397 8.95 11.45 -9.80
N ASN A 398 8.68 12.40 -8.92
CA ASN A 398 8.48 13.79 -9.31
C ASN A 398 9.82 14.53 -9.27
N ALA A 399 10.18 15.19 -10.38
CA ALA A 399 11.35 16.06 -10.40
C ALA A 399 11.19 17.16 -9.35
N GLY A 400 12.26 17.44 -8.56
CA GLY A 400 12.21 18.50 -7.57
C GLY A 400 11.80 19.84 -8.18
N ARG A 401 11.17 20.71 -7.41
CA ARG A 401 10.86 22.08 -7.86
C ARG A 401 11.98 23.01 -7.49
N GLU A 402 12.38 23.88 -8.42
CA GLU A 402 13.30 24.98 -8.14
C GLU A 402 12.63 25.92 -7.11
N GLY A 403 13.29 26.17 -5.97
CA GLY A 403 12.76 27.06 -4.92
C GLY A 403 11.86 26.41 -3.87
N ALA A 404 11.63 25.11 -3.91
CA ALA A 404 11.06 24.40 -2.76
C ALA A 404 12.11 24.32 -1.64
N ALA A 405 12.23 25.42 -0.88
CA ALA A 405 12.95 25.39 0.38
C ALA A 405 12.36 24.25 1.23
N VAL A 406 13.21 23.37 1.74
CA VAL A 406 12.87 22.44 2.79
C VAL A 406 12.21 23.28 3.89
N ALA A 407 10.87 23.12 4.02
CA ALA A 407 10.15 23.75 5.12
C ALA A 407 10.76 23.18 6.40
N THR A 408 11.61 23.97 7.04
CA THR A 408 12.05 23.68 8.40
C THR A 408 10.81 23.57 9.26
N PRO A 409 10.59 22.48 9.98
CA PRO A 409 9.46 22.38 10.89
C PRO A 409 9.58 23.51 11.90
N LYS A 410 8.54 24.36 11.97
CA LYS A 410 8.40 25.35 13.02
C LYS A 410 8.36 24.58 14.34
N LYS A 411 9.41 24.75 15.14
CA LYS A 411 9.48 24.23 16.50
C LYS A 411 8.28 24.77 17.29
N PRO A 412 7.55 23.92 18.02
CA PRO A 412 6.41 24.34 18.83
C PRO A 412 6.82 25.31 19.95
#